data_870c1af4ed203a325163ea620454f0d6
#
_entry.id   870c1af4ed203a325163ea620454f0d6
#
_cell.length_a   1.000
_cell.length_b   1.000
_cell.length_c   1.000
_cell.angle_alpha   90.00
_cell.angle_beta   90.00
_cell.angle_gamma   90.00
#
_symmetry.space_group_name_H-M   'P 1'
#
loop_
_entity.id
_entity.type
_entity.pdbx_description
1 polymer ?
#
loop_
_entity_poly.entity_id
_entity_poly.type
_entity_poly.pdbx_seq_one_letter_code
_entity_poly.pdbx_strand_id
1 'polypeptide(L)'
;MRKNFKVVKSIIILFSVMIIGLLINSCTKKDSITEDEKYILELKKKYSYLSDYIDEVNSMSIEERRGLLTMVGITDTVLSKETIKTLKDNHVSGIILFNYNIVDEEQLKKLTSDLKKYVNKNMLISIDEEGGEVFRIPFDKYKDISAKMIGDSNSIEYAYNIAYNKAKFLKDMGINMILGPLCDVPSNKDSYIYNRSFSTNVEMVSKMVEATIKAQKDAGIISVVKHFPGHGDTSVNSHSEFPVIDKTLEELKNKELIPFQKAIDLGAEMVLVSHIKNKYIDDTLPASMSEKYRKLLEEDMGFKGVIITDDLVMTGKIESTINYGINLTSNIYKNVKEMFRNIEPDIISCAKVLKIMRENT
;
A
#
# COMPACT_ATOMS: atom_id res chain seq x y z
N MET A 1 -73.62 38.38 19.16
CA MET A 1 -72.14 38.50 19.28
C MET A 1 -71.42 37.44 20.13
N ARG A 2 -72.04 36.84 21.17
CA ARG A 2 -71.30 35.83 22.05
C ARG A 2 -71.11 34.45 21.43
N LYS A 3 -71.86 34.00 20.41
CA LYS A 3 -71.72 32.67 19.77
C LYS A 3 -70.45 32.58 18.86
N ASN A 4 -70.11 33.67 18.14
CA ASN A 4 -68.94 33.67 17.22
C ASN A 4 -67.62 33.69 17.95
N PHE A 5 -67.55 34.20 19.19
CA PHE A 5 -66.34 34.26 19.99
C PHE A 5 -65.86 32.87 20.51
N LYS A 6 -66.80 31.96 20.78
CA LYS A 6 -66.53 30.57 21.19
C LYS A 6 -65.96 29.74 20.04
N VAL A 7 -66.52 29.92 18.82
CA VAL A 7 -66.05 29.21 17.63
C VAL A 7 -64.60 29.63 17.26
N VAL A 8 -64.32 30.93 17.29
CA VAL A 8 -62.96 31.46 17.01
C VAL A 8 -61.91 30.97 18.05
N LYS A 9 -62.30 30.94 19.36
CA LYS A 9 -61.41 30.38 20.40
C LYS A 9 -61.11 28.88 20.20
N SER A 10 -62.10 28.08 19.81
CA SER A 10 -61.98 26.68 19.56
C SER A 10 -61.04 26.40 18.34
N ILE A 11 -61.18 27.21 17.29
CA ILE A 11 -60.32 27.12 16.10
C ILE A 11 -58.81 27.46 16.45
N ILE A 12 -58.59 28.52 17.23
CA ILE A 12 -57.27 28.92 17.66
C ILE A 12 -56.62 27.83 18.54
N ILE A 13 -57.40 27.22 19.45
CA ILE A 13 -56.89 26.12 20.30
C ILE A 13 -56.55 24.88 19.44
N LEU A 14 -57.40 24.52 18.45
CA LEU A 14 -57.12 23.43 17.53
C LEU A 14 -55.86 23.69 16.68
N PHE A 15 -55.67 24.90 16.18
CA PHE A 15 -54.45 25.28 15.45
C PHE A 15 -53.22 25.27 16.34
N SER A 16 -53.31 25.73 17.58
CA SER A 16 -52.19 25.68 18.55
C SER A 16 -51.80 24.25 18.91
N VAL A 17 -52.77 23.35 19.10
CA VAL A 17 -52.51 21.93 19.37
C VAL A 17 -51.90 21.22 18.16
N MET A 18 -52.33 21.58 16.94
CA MET A 18 -51.78 21.04 15.70
C MET A 18 -50.35 21.52 15.44
N ILE A 19 -50.02 22.81 15.74
CA ILE A 19 -48.70 23.36 15.65
C ILE A 19 -47.78 22.74 16.74
N ILE A 20 -48.26 22.55 17.96
CA ILE A 20 -47.50 21.87 19.03
C ILE A 20 -47.30 20.40 18.68
N GLY A 21 -48.29 19.73 18.10
CA GLY A 21 -48.14 18.36 17.59
C GLY A 21 -47.12 18.22 16.47
N LEU A 22 -47.06 19.19 15.54
CA LEU A 22 -46.03 19.25 14.48
C LEU A 22 -44.64 19.56 15.02
N LEU A 23 -44.54 20.45 16.03
CA LEU A 23 -43.28 20.75 16.71
C LEU A 23 -42.79 19.58 17.56
N ILE A 24 -43.67 18.86 18.25
CA ILE A 24 -43.32 17.65 19.01
C ILE A 24 -42.88 16.52 18.05
N ASN A 25 -43.59 16.35 16.92
CA ASN A 25 -43.21 15.34 15.91
C ASN A 25 -41.89 15.68 15.19
N SER A 26 -41.55 16.97 15.11
CA SER A 26 -40.25 17.45 14.63
C SER A 26 -39.11 17.25 15.66
N CYS A 27 -39.42 17.34 16.96
CA CYS A 27 -38.45 17.12 18.05
C CYS A 27 -38.30 15.63 18.46
N THR A 28 -39.19 14.74 18.00
CA THR A 28 -39.13 13.30 18.34
C THR A 28 -38.55 12.42 17.24
N LYS A 29 -38.10 12.96 16.11
CA LYS A 29 -37.09 12.27 15.33
C LYS A 29 -35.78 12.29 16.12
N LYS A 30 -35.62 11.41 17.10
CA LYS A 30 -34.32 10.85 17.41
C LYS A 30 -33.84 10.27 16.09
N ASP A 31 -32.91 10.96 15.45
CA ASP A 31 -32.20 10.39 14.33
C ASP A 31 -31.55 9.11 14.86
N SER A 32 -32.22 7.98 14.62
CA SER A 32 -31.64 6.68 14.95
C SER A 32 -30.48 6.54 14.01
N ILE A 33 -29.28 6.65 14.58
CA ILE A 33 -28.01 6.39 13.88
C ILE A 33 -28.17 5.07 13.11
N THR A 34 -27.97 5.12 11.81
CA THR A 34 -28.07 3.94 10.94
C THR A 34 -27.01 2.90 11.31
N GLU A 35 -27.19 1.65 10.92
CA GLU A 35 -26.15 0.62 11.15
C GLU A 35 -24.84 0.98 10.47
N ASP A 36 -24.89 1.59 9.27
CA ASP A 36 -23.70 2.07 8.56
C ASP A 36 -23.00 3.19 9.34
N GLU A 37 -23.75 4.16 9.86
CA GLU A 37 -23.17 5.23 10.69
C GLU A 37 -22.54 4.68 11.98
N LYS A 38 -23.16 3.68 12.62
CA LYS A 38 -22.57 3.00 13.79
C LYS A 38 -21.26 2.30 13.42
N TYR A 39 -21.28 1.58 12.31
CA TYR A 39 -20.08 0.89 11.81
C TYR A 39 -18.92 1.87 11.56
N ILE A 40 -19.18 3.00 10.87
CA ILE A 40 -18.15 4.03 10.64
C ILE A 40 -17.66 4.64 11.96
N LEU A 41 -18.54 4.90 12.92
CA LEU A 41 -18.13 5.39 14.25
C LEU A 41 -17.24 4.40 15.01
N GLU A 42 -17.52 3.11 14.92
CA GLU A 42 -16.69 2.05 15.50
C GLU A 42 -15.31 1.99 14.84
N LEU A 43 -15.25 2.07 13.50
CA LEU A 43 -13.99 2.15 12.77
C LEU A 43 -13.16 3.36 13.20
N LYS A 44 -13.77 4.54 13.27
CA LYS A 44 -13.09 5.79 13.71
C LYS A 44 -12.59 5.70 15.15
N LYS A 45 -13.32 5.01 16.04
CA LYS A 45 -12.88 4.77 17.41
C LYS A 45 -11.68 3.82 17.45
N LYS A 46 -11.74 2.73 16.69
CA LYS A 46 -10.66 1.72 16.64
C LYS A 46 -9.40 2.25 15.94
N TYR A 47 -9.57 3.04 14.88
CA TYR A 47 -8.50 3.59 14.05
C TYR A 47 -8.49 5.12 14.09
N SER A 48 -8.41 5.68 15.30
CA SER A 48 -8.52 7.14 15.51
C SER A 48 -7.52 7.96 14.70
N TYR A 49 -6.34 7.43 14.41
CA TYR A 49 -5.32 8.05 13.57
C TYR A 49 -5.67 8.13 12.07
N LEU A 50 -6.77 7.48 11.65
CA LEU A 50 -7.33 7.52 10.29
C LEU A 50 -8.69 8.24 10.23
N SER A 51 -9.16 8.84 11.31
CA SER A 51 -10.54 9.36 11.42
C SER A 51 -10.96 10.21 10.23
N ASP A 52 -10.13 11.20 9.85
CA ASP A 52 -10.46 12.12 8.75
C ASP A 52 -10.46 11.42 7.38
N TYR A 53 -9.55 10.46 7.19
CA TYR A 53 -9.46 9.67 5.96
C TYR A 53 -10.61 8.66 5.83
N ILE A 54 -11.12 8.11 6.95
CA ILE A 54 -12.29 7.22 6.96
C ILE A 54 -13.53 7.96 6.46
N ASP A 55 -13.76 9.20 6.90
CA ASP A 55 -14.89 10.01 6.44
C ASP A 55 -14.78 10.30 4.94
N GLU A 56 -13.60 10.67 4.46
CA GLU A 56 -13.36 10.93 3.03
C GLU A 56 -13.61 9.65 2.20
N VAL A 57 -13.03 8.52 2.60
CA VAL A 57 -13.21 7.23 1.90
C VAL A 57 -14.66 6.77 1.93
N ASN A 58 -15.35 6.96 3.04
CA ASN A 58 -16.78 6.59 3.14
C ASN A 58 -17.66 7.37 2.15
N SER A 59 -17.27 8.60 1.78
CA SER A 59 -17.96 9.40 0.78
C SER A 59 -17.63 9.04 -0.67
N MET A 60 -16.58 8.24 -0.92
CA MET A 60 -16.13 7.84 -2.25
C MET A 60 -17.04 6.76 -2.86
N SER A 61 -17.16 6.77 -4.19
CA SER A 61 -17.75 5.67 -4.94
C SER A 61 -16.92 4.39 -4.79
N ILE A 62 -17.53 3.25 -5.14
CA ILE A 62 -16.82 1.97 -5.12
C ILE A 62 -15.65 1.95 -6.12
N GLU A 63 -15.80 2.63 -7.26
CA GLU A 63 -14.77 2.76 -8.28
C GLU A 63 -13.58 3.58 -7.79
N GLU A 64 -13.81 4.68 -7.09
CA GLU A 64 -12.73 5.48 -6.47
C GLU A 64 -11.98 4.68 -5.42
N ARG A 65 -12.69 3.95 -4.55
CA ARG A 65 -12.06 3.06 -3.55
C ARG A 65 -11.26 1.92 -4.19
N ARG A 66 -11.76 1.32 -5.29
CA ARG A 66 -10.99 0.31 -6.06
C ARG A 66 -9.72 0.90 -6.63
N GLY A 67 -9.80 2.11 -7.17
CA GLY A 67 -8.64 2.82 -7.70
C GLY A 67 -7.58 3.11 -6.63
N LEU A 68 -7.98 3.44 -5.39
CA LEU A 68 -7.05 3.60 -4.26
C LEU A 68 -6.25 2.32 -3.99
N LEU A 69 -6.86 1.14 -4.16
CA LEU A 69 -6.19 -0.15 -3.96
C LEU A 69 -5.57 -0.71 -5.25
N THR A 70 -5.16 0.17 -6.17
CA THR A 70 -4.61 -0.23 -7.48
C THR A 70 -3.32 0.52 -7.80
N MET A 71 -2.26 -0.22 -8.11
CA MET A 71 -0.99 0.28 -8.63
C MET A 71 -0.64 -0.46 -9.92
N VAL A 72 -0.30 0.26 -10.99
CA VAL A 72 -0.08 -0.32 -12.31
C VAL A 72 1.24 0.11 -12.94
N GLY A 73 1.81 -0.74 -13.81
CA GLY A 73 2.85 -0.33 -14.75
C GLY A 73 2.27 0.45 -15.93
N ILE A 74 3.09 1.24 -16.58
CA ILE A 74 2.78 1.92 -17.86
C ILE A 74 3.84 1.57 -18.88
N THR A 75 3.53 1.72 -20.19
CA THR A 75 4.51 1.49 -21.27
C THR A 75 5.13 2.78 -21.81
N ASP A 76 4.67 3.92 -21.32
CA ASP A 76 5.04 5.23 -21.82
C ASP A 76 6.42 5.66 -21.32
N THR A 77 7.20 6.28 -22.21
CA THR A 77 8.33 7.16 -21.87
C THR A 77 7.90 8.64 -21.87
N VAL A 78 6.88 8.96 -22.67
CA VAL A 78 6.20 10.26 -22.72
C VAL A 78 4.71 10.02 -22.55
N LEU A 79 4.13 10.56 -21.50
CA LEU A 79 2.76 10.26 -21.07
C LEU A 79 1.73 10.59 -22.16
N SER A 80 1.06 9.57 -22.69
CA SER A 80 0.07 9.70 -23.74
C SER A 80 -1.30 10.16 -23.19
N LYS A 81 -2.13 10.75 -24.03
CA LYS A 81 -3.50 11.13 -23.66
C LYS A 81 -4.35 9.91 -23.28
N GLU A 82 -4.11 8.77 -23.94
CA GLU A 82 -4.81 7.52 -23.65
C GLU A 82 -4.45 6.99 -22.26
N THR A 83 -3.16 6.98 -21.93
CA THR A 83 -2.68 6.59 -20.60
C THR A 83 -3.23 7.52 -19.50
N ILE A 84 -3.16 8.84 -19.71
CA ILE A 84 -3.76 9.81 -18.77
C ILE A 84 -5.24 9.51 -18.54
N LYS A 85 -6.01 9.31 -19.62
CA LYS A 85 -7.43 9.02 -19.53
C LYS A 85 -7.68 7.71 -18.76
N THR A 86 -6.95 6.66 -19.09
CA THR A 86 -7.09 5.34 -18.45
C THR A 86 -6.81 5.41 -16.95
N LEU A 87 -5.72 6.06 -16.55
CA LEU A 87 -5.36 6.20 -15.14
C LEU A 87 -6.38 7.03 -14.35
N LYS A 88 -6.89 8.11 -14.95
CA LYS A 88 -7.91 8.97 -14.31
C LYS A 88 -9.26 8.27 -14.19
N ASP A 89 -9.75 7.65 -15.26
CA ASP A 89 -11.06 6.99 -15.29
C ASP A 89 -11.15 5.81 -14.31
N ASN A 90 -9.99 5.23 -13.95
CA ASN A 90 -9.90 4.13 -12.99
C ASN A 90 -9.36 4.58 -11.62
N HIS A 91 -9.20 5.88 -11.38
CA HIS A 91 -8.77 6.45 -10.10
C HIS A 91 -7.49 5.83 -9.51
N VAL A 92 -6.56 5.41 -10.37
CA VAL A 92 -5.36 4.65 -9.98
C VAL A 92 -4.51 5.45 -8.98
N SER A 93 -4.16 4.84 -7.85
CA SER A 93 -3.40 5.48 -6.77
C SER A 93 -1.91 5.55 -7.04
N GLY A 94 -1.36 4.59 -7.81
CA GLY A 94 0.08 4.50 -7.99
C GLY A 94 0.52 3.89 -9.31
N ILE A 95 1.78 4.19 -9.64
CA ILE A 95 2.49 3.67 -10.82
C ILE A 95 3.77 2.97 -10.34
N ILE A 96 4.10 1.85 -10.98
CA ILE A 96 5.43 1.25 -10.91
C ILE A 96 6.17 1.50 -12.23
N LEU A 97 7.40 2.00 -12.13
CA LEU A 97 8.26 2.29 -13.27
C LEU A 97 9.29 1.16 -13.47
N PHE A 98 9.56 0.86 -14.72
CA PHE A 98 10.57 -0.11 -15.18
C PHE A 98 11.60 0.57 -16.09
N ASN A 99 12.68 -0.14 -16.40
CA ASN A 99 13.74 0.37 -17.26
C ASN A 99 13.26 0.87 -18.64
N TYR A 100 12.23 0.23 -19.20
CA TYR A 100 11.66 0.65 -20.50
C TYR A 100 10.89 1.98 -20.45
N ASN A 101 10.59 2.50 -19.25
CA ASN A 101 10.01 3.83 -19.08
C ASN A 101 11.05 4.94 -19.00
N ILE A 102 12.36 4.60 -18.95
CA ILE A 102 13.42 5.50 -18.54
C ILE A 102 14.45 5.62 -19.65
N VAL A 103 14.63 6.82 -20.16
CA VAL A 103 15.59 7.16 -21.22
C VAL A 103 16.78 7.92 -20.64
N ASP A 104 16.51 9.04 -19.99
CA ASP A 104 17.47 9.91 -19.34
C ASP A 104 16.82 10.66 -18.16
N GLU A 105 17.62 11.47 -17.49
CA GLU A 105 17.21 12.23 -16.30
C GLU A 105 16.10 13.25 -16.60
N GLU A 106 16.21 13.98 -17.70
CA GLU A 106 15.24 15.02 -18.08
C GLU A 106 13.90 14.39 -18.44
N GLN A 107 13.92 13.32 -19.24
CA GLN A 107 12.73 12.59 -19.62
C GLN A 107 12.03 11.98 -18.40
N LEU A 108 12.78 11.35 -17.46
CA LEU A 108 12.20 10.75 -16.27
C LEU A 108 11.53 11.80 -15.37
N LYS A 109 12.21 12.92 -15.10
CA LYS A 109 11.62 14.06 -14.36
C LYS A 109 10.35 14.58 -15.02
N LYS A 110 10.36 14.67 -16.34
CA LYS A 110 9.17 15.08 -17.09
C LYS A 110 8.03 14.08 -16.96
N LEU A 111 8.29 12.79 -17.11
CA LEU A 111 7.29 11.73 -16.99
C LEU A 111 6.63 11.74 -15.59
N THR A 112 7.42 11.78 -14.53
CA THR A 112 6.92 11.81 -13.14
C THR A 112 6.16 13.11 -12.83
N SER A 113 6.63 14.25 -13.33
CA SER A 113 5.93 15.53 -13.22
C SER A 113 4.59 15.53 -13.96
N ASP A 114 4.55 14.98 -15.18
CA ASP A 114 3.33 14.88 -15.98
C ASP A 114 2.29 13.93 -15.33
N LEU A 115 2.72 12.81 -14.73
CA LEU A 115 1.85 11.93 -13.94
C LEU A 115 1.18 12.69 -12.80
N LYS A 116 1.95 13.42 -12.00
CA LYS A 116 1.42 14.24 -10.89
C LYS A 116 0.53 15.37 -11.38
N LYS A 117 0.89 16.03 -12.47
CA LYS A 117 0.14 17.16 -13.01
C LYS A 117 -1.16 16.78 -13.69
N TYR A 118 -1.15 15.72 -14.50
CA TYR A 118 -2.28 15.41 -15.38
C TYR A 118 -3.15 14.26 -14.86
N VAL A 119 -2.65 13.40 -13.96
CA VAL A 119 -3.42 12.28 -13.42
C VAL A 119 -3.83 12.56 -11.98
N ASN A 120 -2.89 12.53 -11.05
CA ASN A 120 -3.16 12.77 -9.63
C ASN A 120 -1.94 13.41 -8.97
N LYS A 121 -2.11 14.59 -8.38
CA LYS A 121 -1.01 15.32 -7.70
C LYS A 121 -0.35 14.51 -6.57
N ASN A 122 -1.10 13.61 -5.95
CA ASN A 122 -0.67 12.77 -4.84
C ASN A 122 -0.31 11.34 -5.29
N MET A 123 0.03 11.14 -6.57
CA MET A 123 0.33 9.82 -7.13
C MET A 123 1.53 9.16 -6.43
N LEU A 124 1.37 7.91 -6.05
CA LEU A 124 2.48 7.06 -5.64
C LEU A 124 3.25 6.65 -6.90
N ILE A 125 4.51 7.00 -6.97
CA ILE A 125 5.39 6.61 -8.09
C ILE A 125 6.51 5.76 -7.51
N SER A 126 6.46 4.47 -7.81
CA SER A 126 7.33 3.45 -7.25
C SER A 126 8.34 2.91 -8.26
N ILE A 127 9.41 2.34 -7.73
CA ILE A 127 10.47 1.70 -8.50
C ILE A 127 11.16 0.60 -7.70
N ASP A 128 11.63 -0.45 -8.39
CA ASP A 128 12.61 -1.41 -7.88
C ASP A 128 14.01 -0.90 -8.18
N GLU A 129 14.65 -0.25 -7.22
CA GLU A 129 16.01 0.27 -7.35
C GLU A 129 16.89 -0.26 -6.21
N GLU A 130 17.01 -1.61 -6.12
CA GLU A 130 17.80 -2.28 -5.08
C GLU A 130 19.30 -2.02 -5.26
N GLY A 131 19.74 -2.02 -6.50
CA GLY A 131 21.12 -2.06 -6.92
C GLY A 131 21.61 -3.49 -7.17
N GLY A 132 22.78 -3.64 -7.80
CA GLY A 132 23.29 -4.92 -8.22
C GLY A 132 22.45 -5.53 -9.35
N GLU A 133 21.80 -6.66 -9.09
CA GLU A 133 21.00 -7.37 -10.09
C GLU A 133 19.66 -6.70 -10.42
N VAL A 134 19.14 -5.86 -9.50
CA VAL A 134 17.84 -5.23 -9.64
C VAL A 134 17.95 -3.71 -9.58
N PHE A 135 18.01 -3.11 -10.75
CA PHE A 135 17.93 -1.66 -10.94
C PHE A 135 17.11 -1.33 -12.20
N ARG A 136 16.56 -0.13 -12.27
CA ARG A 136 15.76 0.34 -13.40
C ARG A 136 16.35 1.58 -14.07
N ILE A 137 17.15 2.36 -13.33
CA ILE A 137 17.72 3.62 -13.80
C ILE A 137 19.17 3.41 -14.24
N PRO A 138 19.46 3.34 -15.56
CA PRO A 138 20.80 2.99 -16.04
C PRO A 138 21.88 4.03 -15.72
N PHE A 139 21.48 5.27 -15.46
CA PHE A 139 22.37 6.38 -15.07
C PHE A 139 22.41 6.63 -13.55
N ASP A 140 21.77 5.79 -12.72
CA ASP A 140 21.95 5.83 -11.26
C ASP A 140 23.38 5.42 -10.93
N LYS A 141 24.13 6.32 -10.30
CA LYS A 141 25.51 6.05 -9.87
C LYS A 141 25.63 5.00 -8.77
N TYR A 142 24.53 4.65 -8.14
CA TYR A 142 24.45 3.63 -7.08
C TYR A 142 23.94 2.27 -7.58
N LYS A 143 23.61 2.15 -8.88
CA LYS A 143 23.00 0.96 -9.45
C LYS A 143 23.80 -0.33 -9.26
N ASP A 144 25.14 -0.22 -9.23
CA ASP A 144 26.03 -1.38 -9.08
C ASP A 144 26.25 -1.78 -7.60
N ILE A 145 25.75 -1.00 -6.64
CA ILE A 145 25.92 -1.29 -5.20
C ILE A 145 24.74 -2.14 -4.73
N SER A 146 24.96 -3.45 -4.60
CA SER A 146 23.95 -4.40 -4.13
C SER A 146 23.78 -4.36 -2.61
N ALA A 147 22.64 -4.87 -2.11
CA ALA A 147 22.45 -5.07 -0.68
C ALA A 147 23.50 -6.02 -0.10
N LYS A 148 23.91 -7.04 -0.85
CA LYS A 148 25.01 -7.96 -0.45
C LYS A 148 26.31 -7.22 -0.20
N MET A 149 26.72 -6.32 -1.11
CA MET A 149 27.93 -5.49 -0.93
C MET A 149 27.82 -4.59 0.30
N ILE A 150 26.64 -4.01 0.54
CA ILE A 150 26.37 -3.20 1.74
C ILE A 150 26.51 -4.06 3.00
N GLY A 151 25.88 -5.24 3.02
CA GLY A 151 25.97 -6.17 4.14
C GLY A 151 27.40 -6.65 4.42
N ASP A 152 28.17 -6.98 3.37
CA ASP A 152 29.56 -7.41 3.47
C ASP A 152 30.50 -6.31 4.00
N SER A 153 30.15 -5.04 3.82
CA SER A 153 30.90 -3.92 4.41
C SER A 153 30.86 -3.92 5.94
N ASN A 154 29.87 -4.57 6.54
CA ASN A 154 29.60 -4.58 7.98
C ASN A 154 29.52 -3.16 8.59
N SER A 155 29.16 -2.15 7.79
CA SER A 155 29.09 -0.75 8.19
C SER A 155 27.65 -0.22 8.11
N ILE A 156 27.07 0.06 9.26
CA ILE A 156 25.73 0.67 9.38
C ILE A 156 25.72 2.08 8.78
N GLU A 157 26.80 2.84 9.00
CA GLU A 157 26.96 4.18 8.44
C GLU A 157 27.00 4.13 6.90
N TYR A 158 27.73 3.17 6.32
CA TYR A 158 27.78 2.98 4.89
C TYR A 158 26.38 2.63 4.33
N ALA A 159 25.66 1.72 4.98
CA ALA A 159 24.28 1.35 4.60
C ALA A 159 23.37 2.58 4.60
N TYR A 160 23.40 3.37 5.67
CA TYR A 160 22.62 4.61 5.77
C TYR A 160 22.99 5.59 4.64
N ASN A 161 24.27 5.87 4.44
CA ASN A 161 24.73 6.85 3.45
C ASN A 161 24.36 6.47 2.02
N ILE A 162 24.51 5.19 1.64
CA ILE A 162 24.09 4.70 0.32
C ILE A 162 22.57 4.82 0.15
N ALA A 163 21.80 4.37 1.13
CA ALA A 163 20.33 4.42 1.08
C ALA A 163 19.82 5.86 1.02
N TYR A 164 20.37 6.77 1.82
CA TYR A 164 19.99 8.19 1.85
C TYR A 164 20.26 8.87 0.50
N ASN A 165 21.48 8.69 -0.04
CA ASN A 165 21.85 9.32 -1.30
C ASN A 165 21.04 8.76 -2.48
N LYS A 166 20.78 7.45 -2.52
CA LYS A 166 19.91 6.82 -3.52
C LYS A 166 18.47 7.36 -3.40
N ALA A 167 17.92 7.41 -2.19
CA ALA A 167 16.58 7.94 -1.94
C ALA A 167 16.46 9.41 -2.37
N LYS A 168 17.45 10.25 -2.06
CA LYS A 168 17.48 11.64 -2.55
C LYS A 168 17.50 11.73 -4.07
N PHE A 169 18.36 10.94 -4.71
CA PHE A 169 18.43 10.88 -6.17
C PHE A 169 17.06 10.51 -6.76
N LEU A 170 16.40 9.48 -6.24
CA LEU A 170 15.08 9.06 -6.72
C LEU A 170 14.02 10.14 -6.49
N LYS A 171 14.06 10.81 -5.35
CA LYS A 171 13.14 11.93 -5.06
C LYS A 171 13.33 13.09 -6.04
N ASP A 172 14.57 13.41 -6.41
CA ASP A 172 14.88 14.43 -7.40
C ASP A 172 14.36 14.05 -8.81
N MET A 173 14.20 12.74 -9.08
CA MET A 173 13.53 12.22 -10.28
C MET A 173 12.00 12.23 -10.17
N GLY A 174 11.44 12.70 -9.07
CA GLY A 174 10.00 12.75 -8.82
C GLY A 174 9.38 11.42 -8.33
N ILE A 175 10.21 10.40 -8.08
CA ILE A 175 9.82 9.11 -7.49
C ILE A 175 9.68 9.31 -5.98
N ASN A 176 8.63 8.78 -5.37
CA ASN A 176 8.36 8.95 -3.94
C ASN A 176 8.25 7.64 -3.16
N MET A 177 8.48 6.49 -3.80
CA MET A 177 8.35 5.18 -3.20
C MET A 177 9.39 4.21 -3.75
N ILE A 178 10.09 3.50 -2.86
CA ILE A 178 11.05 2.43 -3.21
C ILE A 178 10.48 1.09 -2.77
N LEU A 179 10.44 0.10 -3.68
CA LEU A 179 10.17 -1.29 -3.31
C LEU A 179 11.43 -1.90 -2.66
N GLY A 180 11.61 -1.62 -1.40
CA GLY A 180 12.75 -1.99 -0.56
C GLY A 180 12.76 -1.22 0.78
N PRO A 181 13.64 -1.63 1.72
CA PRO A 181 14.68 -2.64 1.63
C PRO A 181 14.16 -4.09 1.67
N LEU A 182 15.05 -5.03 1.27
CA LEU A 182 14.80 -6.44 1.44
C LEU A 182 15.01 -6.84 2.90
N CYS A 183 13.99 -7.51 3.47
CA CYS A 183 14.06 -8.14 4.79
C CYS A 183 14.40 -9.64 4.72
N ASP A 184 14.60 -10.16 3.51
CA ASP A 184 14.86 -11.58 3.28
C ASP A 184 16.21 -12.02 3.87
N VAL A 185 16.20 -13.18 4.56
CA VAL A 185 17.38 -13.80 5.16
C VAL A 185 17.67 -15.12 4.46
N PRO A 186 18.54 -15.15 3.44
CA PRO A 186 18.86 -16.38 2.72
C PRO A 186 19.49 -17.40 3.65
N SER A 187 19.15 -18.68 3.48
CA SER A 187 19.71 -19.77 4.29
C SER A 187 21.13 -20.15 3.85
N ASN A 188 21.42 -20.01 2.58
CA ASN A 188 22.72 -20.32 1.99
C ASN A 188 22.88 -19.61 0.62
N LYS A 189 23.99 -19.90 -0.07
CA LYS A 189 24.33 -19.28 -1.37
C LYS A 189 23.47 -19.75 -2.54
N ASP A 190 22.75 -20.85 -2.38
CA ASP A 190 21.88 -21.41 -3.42
C ASP A 190 20.48 -20.76 -3.40
N SER A 191 20.19 -19.94 -2.40
CA SER A 191 18.95 -19.16 -2.34
C SER A 191 18.91 -18.15 -3.49
N TYR A 192 17.77 -18.11 -4.21
CA TYR A 192 17.51 -17.15 -5.28
C TYR A 192 17.76 -15.68 -4.87
N ILE A 193 17.51 -15.36 -3.59
CA ILE A 193 17.62 -14.01 -3.07
C ILE A 193 19.01 -13.67 -2.52
N TYR A 194 19.99 -14.61 -2.56
CA TYR A 194 21.27 -14.46 -1.86
C TYR A 194 22.03 -13.17 -2.22
N ASN A 195 22.19 -12.88 -3.51
CA ASN A 195 22.93 -11.70 -3.99
C ASN A 195 22.18 -10.39 -3.75
N ARG A 196 20.88 -10.45 -3.55
CA ARG A 196 19.99 -9.31 -3.31
C ARG A 196 19.80 -9.03 -1.82
N SER A 197 20.16 -9.95 -0.91
CA SER A 197 20.00 -9.81 0.53
C SER A 197 21.27 -9.26 1.18
N PHE A 198 21.11 -8.54 2.28
CA PHE A 198 22.27 -7.98 3.01
C PHE A 198 23.19 -9.05 3.57
N SER A 199 22.64 -10.13 4.13
CA SER A 199 23.41 -11.19 4.79
C SER A 199 22.57 -12.46 4.97
N THR A 200 23.24 -13.59 5.27
CA THR A 200 22.62 -14.80 5.83
C THR A 200 22.39 -14.70 7.34
N ASN A 201 22.98 -13.72 7.99
CA ASN A 201 22.83 -13.47 9.42
C ASN A 201 21.65 -12.53 9.69
N VAL A 202 20.65 -13.00 10.43
CA VAL A 202 19.41 -12.28 10.71
C VAL A 202 19.62 -10.95 11.45
N GLU A 203 20.60 -10.91 12.38
CA GLU A 203 20.92 -9.70 13.11
C GLU A 203 21.53 -8.62 12.18
N MET A 204 22.42 -9.05 11.27
CA MET A 204 22.99 -8.15 10.29
C MET A 204 21.94 -7.62 9.33
N VAL A 205 21.05 -8.48 8.79
CA VAL A 205 19.94 -8.04 7.95
C VAL A 205 19.09 -7.02 8.69
N SER A 206 18.73 -7.28 9.94
CA SER A 206 17.90 -6.36 10.74
C SER A 206 18.56 -4.99 10.94
N LYS A 207 19.89 -4.95 11.20
CA LYS A 207 20.64 -3.69 11.33
C LYS A 207 20.71 -2.90 10.01
N MET A 208 20.92 -3.59 8.89
CA MET A 208 20.97 -2.95 7.57
C MET A 208 19.59 -2.44 7.14
N VAL A 209 18.52 -3.21 7.41
CA VAL A 209 17.14 -2.79 7.21
C VAL A 209 16.81 -1.53 8.02
N GLU A 210 17.19 -1.50 9.31
CA GLU A 210 17.00 -0.33 10.16
C GLU A 210 17.68 0.92 9.58
N ALA A 211 18.97 0.80 9.21
CA ALA A 211 19.71 1.91 8.63
C ALA A 211 19.09 2.41 7.32
N THR A 212 18.65 1.50 6.47
CA THR A 212 18.04 1.81 5.17
C THR A 212 16.70 2.51 5.33
N ILE A 213 15.79 2.00 6.19
CA ILE A 213 14.48 2.62 6.44
C ILE A 213 14.66 4.03 7.01
N LYS A 214 15.57 4.19 7.98
CA LYS A 214 15.86 5.50 8.54
C LYS A 214 16.35 6.48 7.48
N ALA A 215 17.26 6.05 6.63
CA ALA A 215 17.81 6.87 5.55
C ALA A 215 16.75 7.27 4.51
N GLN A 216 15.90 6.33 4.10
CA GLN A 216 14.80 6.57 3.17
C GLN A 216 13.79 7.56 3.75
N LYS A 217 13.45 7.40 5.02
CA LYS A 217 12.55 8.32 5.75
C LYS A 217 13.15 9.72 5.88
N ASP A 218 14.44 9.84 6.25
CA ASP A 218 15.14 11.12 6.35
C ASP A 218 15.25 11.83 4.98
N ALA A 219 15.30 11.07 3.89
CA ALA A 219 15.23 11.61 2.53
C ALA A 219 13.79 11.91 2.05
N GLY A 220 12.77 11.50 2.80
CA GLY A 220 11.35 11.71 2.48
C GLY A 220 10.84 10.82 1.35
N ILE A 221 11.25 9.55 1.32
CA ILE A 221 10.77 8.51 0.41
C ILE A 221 10.07 7.39 1.20
N ILE A 222 8.98 6.87 0.68
CA ILE A 222 8.21 5.77 1.24
C ILE A 222 9.01 4.47 1.10
N SER A 223 9.18 3.74 2.22
CA SER A 223 9.79 2.42 2.26
C SER A 223 8.75 1.31 2.11
N VAL A 224 8.99 0.37 1.19
CA VAL A 224 8.17 -0.85 1.04
C VAL A 224 9.02 -2.07 1.32
N VAL A 225 9.01 -2.55 2.55
CA VAL A 225 9.84 -3.70 2.94
C VAL A 225 9.33 -5.00 2.31
N LYS A 226 10.24 -5.87 1.86
CA LYS A 226 9.91 -7.06 1.06
C LYS A 226 10.86 -8.23 1.31
N HIS A 227 10.50 -9.43 0.96
CA HIS A 227 9.25 -9.98 0.43
C HIS A 227 8.58 -10.81 1.54
N PHE A 228 7.58 -10.25 2.21
CA PHE A 228 6.92 -10.92 3.33
C PHE A 228 6.25 -12.23 2.88
N PRO A 229 6.33 -13.34 3.63
CA PRO A 229 6.91 -13.50 4.98
C PRO A 229 8.41 -13.84 5.01
N GLY A 230 9.13 -13.73 3.91
CA GLY A 230 10.57 -14.03 3.77
C GLY A 230 10.84 -15.04 2.65
N HIS A 231 11.60 -14.63 1.65
CA HIS A 231 11.92 -15.42 0.45
C HIS A 231 13.24 -16.22 0.60
N GLY A 232 13.85 -16.20 1.79
CA GLY A 232 15.23 -16.63 1.98
C GLY A 232 15.53 -18.13 1.82
N ASP A 233 14.52 -19.00 1.91
CA ASP A 233 14.69 -20.48 1.92
C ASP A 233 14.33 -21.16 0.60
N THR A 234 14.13 -20.42 -0.47
CA THR A 234 13.78 -21.00 -1.77
C THR A 234 14.85 -20.70 -2.80
N SER A 235 15.18 -21.69 -3.62
CA SER A 235 15.97 -21.55 -4.84
C SER A 235 15.13 -21.16 -6.06
N VAL A 236 13.79 -21.17 -5.92
CA VAL A 236 12.85 -20.93 -6.99
C VAL A 236 12.66 -19.45 -7.20
N ASN A 237 12.77 -19.03 -8.46
CA ASN A 237 12.41 -17.68 -8.89
C ASN A 237 10.88 -17.54 -8.93
N SER A 238 10.33 -16.61 -8.16
CA SER A 238 8.89 -16.34 -8.10
C SER A 238 8.26 -15.88 -9.42
N HIS A 239 9.06 -15.44 -10.39
CA HIS A 239 8.60 -15.14 -11.75
C HIS A 239 8.30 -16.38 -12.60
N SER A 240 8.82 -17.54 -12.25
CA SER A 240 8.60 -18.78 -13.03
C SER A 240 7.64 -19.75 -12.36
N GLU A 241 7.69 -19.86 -11.05
CA GLU A 241 6.85 -20.77 -10.25
C GLU A 241 6.49 -20.14 -8.90
N PHE A 242 5.43 -20.63 -8.25
CA PHE A 242 5.15 -20.28 -6.87
C PHE A 242 6.25 -20.83 -5.94
N PRO A 243 7.04 -19.99 -5.30
CA PRO A 243 7.97 -20.45 -4.30
C PRO A 243 7.21 -21.15 -3.14
N VAL A 244 7.75 -22.24 -2.65
CA VAL A 244 7.19 -22.97 -1.51
C VAL A 244 8.20 -22.94 -0.38
N ILE A 245 7.75 -22.54 0.80
CA ILE A 245 8.50 -22.67 2.04
C ILE A 245 7.81 -23.69 2.94
N ASP A 246 8.60 -24.49 3.62
CA ASP A 246 8.11 -25.59 4.47
C ASP A 246 8.51 -25.32 5.93
N LYS A 247 7.96 -24.22 6.49
CA LYS A 247 8.25 -23.76 7.85
C LYS A 247 6.99 -23.47 8.63
N THR A 248 6.99 -23.88 9.87
CA THR A 248 5.96 -23.49 10.84
C THR A 248 6.03 -21.99 11.13
N LEU A 249 4.95 -21.44 11.69
CA LEU A 249 4.93 -20.04 12.11
C LEU A 249 6.01 -19.74 13.16
N GLU A 250 6.29 -20.70 14.06
CA GLU A 250 7.32 -20.55 15.08
C GLU A 250 8.72 -20.45 14.46
N GLU A 251 9.02 -21.27 13.47
CA GLU A 251 10.28 -21.19 12.73
C GLU A 251 10.43 -19.87 12.00
N LEU A 252 9.36 -19.37 11.37
CA LEU A 252 9.38 -18.05 10.73
C LEU A 252 9.61 -16.94 11.75
N LYS A 253 8.96 -16.98 12.90
CA LYS A 253 9.14 -15.99 13.99
C LYS A 253 10.57 -15.99 14.54
N ASN A 254 11.27 -17.12 14.49
CA ASN A 254 12.62 -17.24 15.00
C ASN A 254 13.71 -16.78 13.99
N LYS A 255 13.35 -16.51 12.74
CA LYS A 255 14.31 -16.07 11.72
C LYS A 255 13.72 -15.05 10.74
N GLU A 256 12.85 -15.50 9.81
CA GLU A 256 12.41 -14.71 8.66
C GLU A 256 11.64 -13.46 9.07
N LEU A 257 10.80 -13.54 10.10
CA LEU A 257 9.97 -12.43 10.53
C LEU A 257 10.70 -11.39 11.39
N ILE A 258 11.91 -11.68 11.89
CA ILE A 258 12.67 -10.75 12.75
C ILE A 258 12.99 -9.43 12.03
N PRO A 259 13.53 -9.40 10.79
CA PRO A 259 13.78 -8.14 10.10
C PRO A 259 12.49 -7.38 9.77
N PHE A 260 11.39 -8.08 9.47
CA PHE A 260 10.09 -7.44 9.25
C PHE A 260 9.53 -6.82 10.53
N GLN A 261 9.62 -7.53 11.67
CA GLN A 261 9.23 -6.96 12.96
C GLN A 261 10.03 -5.70 13.26
N LYS A 262 11.36 -5.74 13.04
CA LYS A 262 12.22 -4.56 13.21
C LYS A 262 11.77 -3.40 12.32
N ALA A 263 11.43 -3.67 11.06
CA ALA A 263 10.93 -2.66 10.13
C ALA A 263 9.58 -2.07 10.60
N ILE A 264 8.67 -2.90 11.08
CA ILE A 264 7.36 -2.49 11.62
C ILE A 264 7.53 -1.60 12.85
N ASP A 265 8.42 -1.98 13.78
CA ASP A 265 8.71 -1.23 15.00
C ASP A 265 9.31 0.17 14.71
N LEU A 266 9.99 0.32 13.59
CA LEU A 266 10.53 1.59 13.08
C LEU A 266 9.50 2.43 12.31
N GLY A 267 8.30 1.89 12.11
CA GLY A 267 7.20 2.55 11.40
C GLY A 267 7.37 2.50 9.88
N ALA A 268 7.82 1.36 9.33
CA ALA A 268 7.77 1.13 7.89
C ALA A 268 6.35 1.39 7.37
N GLU A 269 6.26 2.18 6.31
CA GLU A 269 4.97 2.63 5.78
C GLU A 269 4.23 1.53 5.03
N MET A 270 4.97 0.63 4.35
CA MET A 270 4.37 -0.41 3.52
C MET A 270 5.13 -1.74 3.64
N VAL A 271 4.38 -2.84 3.48
CA VAL A 271 4.92 -4.21 3.40
C VAL A 271 4.44 -4.86 2.11
N LEU A 272 5.38 -5.31 1.27
CA LEU A 272 5.08 -6.10 0.08
C LEU A 272 5.02 -7.58 0.46
N VAL A 273 3.87 -8.19 0.17
CA VAL A 273 3.59 -9.60 0.44
C VAL A 273 3.75 -10.41 -0.83
N SER A 274 4.65 -11.38 -0.79
CA SER A 274 5.02 -12.22 -1.94
C SER A 274 4.02 -13.33 -2.23
N HIS A 275 4.14 -13.92 -3.42
CA HIS A 275 3.33 -15.07 -3.83
C HIS A 275 3.86 -16.42 -3.31
N ILE A 276 4.49 -16.41 -2.14
CA ILE A 276 5.01 -17.62 -1.47
C ILE A 276 3.86 -18.46 -0.94
N LYS A 277 3.94 -19.77 -1.15
CA LYS A 277 3.07 -20.79 -0.52
C LYS A 277 3.73 -21.38 0.70
N ASN A 278 2.94 -21.55 1.75
CA ASN A 278 3.38 -22.24 2.97
C ASN A 278 2.19 -22.99 3.60
N LYS A 279 2.21 -24.31 3.50
CA LYS A 279 1.12 -25.19 3.97
C LYS A 279 0.85 -25.11 5.47
N TYR A 280 1.83 -24.73 6.28
CA TYR A 280 1.66 -24.61 7.74
C TYR A 280 0.89 -23.37 8.18
N ILE A 281 0.77 -22.37 7.30
CA ILE A 281 -0.01 -21.17 7.58
C ILE A 281 -1.27 -21.14 6.72
N ASP A 282 -1.12 -21.28 5.39
CA ASP A 282 -2.23 -21.40 4.47
C ASP A 282 -1.89 -22.43 3.38
N ASP A 283 -2.62 -23.55 3.38
CA ASP A 283 -2.42 -24.65 2.44
C ASP A 283 -3.09 -24.43 1.08
N THR A 284 -3.91 -23.40 0.96
CA THR A 284 -4.69 -23.10 -0.25
C THR A 284 -4.17 -21.89 -1.00
N LEU A 285 -3.95 -20.78 -0.31
CA LEU A 285 -3.60 -19.50 -0.90
C LEU A 285 -2.14 -19.12 -0.66
N PRO A 286 -1.49 -18.42 -1.64
CA PRO A 286 -0.20 -17.81 -1.39
C PRO A 286 -0.32 -16.67 -0.37
N ALA A 287 0.79 -16.31 0.26
CA ALA A 287 0.81 -15.29 1.31
C ALA A 287 0.15 -13.96 0.87
N SER A 288 0.38 -13.53 -0.36
CA SER A 288 -0.20 -12.31 -0.94
C SER A 288 -1.73 -12.29 -1.01
N MET A 289 -2.39 -13.46 -1.00
CA MET A 289 -3.85 -13.59 -1.12
C MET A 289 -4.50 -14.09 0.18
N SER A 290 -3.69 -14.40 1.20
CA SER A 290 -4.15 -15.07 2.41
C SER A 290 -4.51 -14.09 3.51
N GLU A 291 -5.74 -14.18 3.98
CA GLU A 291 -6.25 -13.46 5.16
C GLU A 291 -5.48 -13.84 6.44
N LYS A 292 -4.92 -15.05 6.50
CA LYS A 292 -4.09 -15.49 7.63
C LYS A 292 -2.79 -14.70 7.70
N TYR A 293 -2.18 -14.38 6.56
CA TYR A 293 -0.98 -13.55 6.51
C TYR A 293 -1.27 -12.07 6.76
N ARG A 294 -2.44 -11.57 6.34
CA ARG A 294 -2.90 -10.23 6.73
C ARG A 294 -3.02 -10.11 8.25
N LYS A 295 -3.69 -11.08 8.89
CA LYS A 295 -3.82 -11.10 10.35
C LYS A 295 -2.48 -11.22 11.05
N LEU A 296 -1.57 -12.05 10.55
CA LEU A 296 -0.21 -12.14 11.08
C LEU A 296 0.49 -10.77 11.07
N LEU A 297 0.39 -10.01 9.96
CA LEU A 297 0.96 -8.67 9.88
C LEU A 297 0.25 -7.67 10.80
N GLU A 298 -1.08 -7.57 10.72
CA GLU A 298 -1.82 -6.50 11.38
C GLU A 298 -2.09 -6.78 12.87
N GLU A 299 -2.44 -8.04 13.23
CA GLU A 299 -2.85 -8.41 14.58
C GLU A 299 -1.67 -8.91 15.42
N ASP A 300 -0.86 -9.85 14.90
CA ASP A 300 0.23 -10.46 15.66
C ASP A 300 1.49 -9.57 15.69
N MET A 301 1.85 -8.97 14.54
CA MET A 301 3.04 -8.13 14.41
C MET A 301 2.77 -6.64 14.62
N GLY A 302 1.49 -6.23 14.71
CA GLY A 302 1.08 -4.86 15.00
C GLY A 302 1.29 -3.87 13.85
N PHE A 303 1.35 -4.34 12.60
CA PHE A 303 1.53 -3.49 11.42
C PHE A 303 0.32 -2.59 11.17
N LYS A 304 0.56 -1.28 11.06
CA LYS A 304 -0.49 -0.27 10.85
C LYS A 304 -0.45 0.39 9.46
N GLY A 305 0.56 0.05 8.67
CA GLY A 305 0.77 0.62 7.34
C GLY A 305 -0.07 -0.06 6.25
N VAL A 306 0.34 0.13 5.00
CA VAL A 306 -0.33 -0.40 3.82
C VAL A 306 0.30 -1.73 3.40
N ILE A 307 -0.54 -2.73 3.17
CA ILE A 307 -0.16 -3.99 2.51
C ILE A 307 -0.20 -3.77 1.00
N ILE A 308 0.81 -4.25 0.29
CA ILE A 308 0.84 -4.28 -1.17
C ILE A 308 1.20 -5.70 -1.63
N THR A 309 0.54 -6.20 -2.67
CA THR A 309 0.91 -7.50 -3.25
C THR A 309 2.21 -7.39 -4.05
N ASP A 310 2.91 -8.49 -4.21
CA ASP A 310 3.86 -8.64 -5.31
C ASP A 310 3.12 -8.57 -6.65
N ASP A 311 3.84 -8.48 -7.76
CA ASP A 311 3.24 -8.28 -9.08
C ASP A 311 2.30 -9.44 -9.47
N LEU A 312 1.02 -9.14 -9.60
CA LEU A 312 -0.04 -10.11 -9.92
C LEU A 312 0.15 -10.79 -11.28
N VAL A 313 1.01 -10.26 -12.16
CA VAL A 313 1.35 -10.88 -13.43
C VAL A 313 2.38 -11.99 -13.28
N MET A 314 3.09 -12.02 -12.16
CA MET A 314 4.06 -13.08 -11.89
C MET A 314 3.38 -14.45 -11.91
N THR A 315 4.02 -15.39 -12.63
CA THR A 315 3.54 -16.77 -12.82
C THR A 315 2.33 -16.95 -13.75
N GLY A 316 1.65 -15.89 -14.19
CA GLY A 316 0.46 -15.98 -15.06
C GLY A 316 -0.71 -16.78 -14.47
N LYS A 317 -0.73 -16.98 -13.14
CA LYS A 317 -1.69 -17.85 -12.44
C LYS A 317 -2.55 -17.11 -11.40
N ILE A 318 -2.28 -15.83 -11.13
CA ILE A 318 -3.02 -15.08 -10.15
C ILE A 318 -4.10 -14.27 -10.85
N GLU A 319 -5.32 -14.77 -10.79
CA GLU A 319 -6.53 -14.11 -11.32
C GLU A 319 -7.29 -13.35 -10.23
N SER A 320 -6.85 -13.49 -8.97
CA SER A 320 -7.53 -12.94 -7.80
C SER A 320 -6.87 -11.65 -7.33
N THR A 321 -7.65 -10.80 -6.71
CA THR A 321 -7.24 -9.54 -6.10
C THR A 321 -7.54 -9.55 -4.61
N ILE A 322 -6.91 -8.65 -3.85
CA ILE A 322 -7.17 -8.50 -2.42
C ILE A 322 -8.02 -7.26 -2.14
N ASN A 323 -8.80 -7.30 -1.07
CA ASN A 323 -9.67 -6.20 -0.64
C ASN A 323 -9.00 -5.30 0.42
N TYR A 324 -7.89 -5.73 1.00
CA TYR A 324 -7.25 -5.16 2.18
C TYR A 324 -5.87 -4.56 1.92
N GLY A 325 -5.55 -4.24 0.68
CA GLY A 325 -4.26 -3.65 0.32
C GLY A 325 -4.18 -3.28 -1.15
N ILE A 326 -3.05 -2.70 -1.55
CA ILE A 326 -2.79 -2.35 -2.94
C ILE A 326 -2.53 -3.61 -3.76
N ASN A 327 -3.24 -3.74 -4.86
CA ASN A 327 -3.03 -4.74 -5.91
C ASN A 327 -2.03 -4.17 -6.92
N LEU A 328 -0.80 -4.70 -6.93
CA LEU A 328 0.24 -4.30 -7.85
C LEU A 328 0.19 -5.13 -9.12
N THR A 329 0.26 -4.49 -10.29
CA THR A 329 0.43 -5.16 -11.57
C THR A 329 1.35 -4.38 -12.50
N SER A 330 2.35 -5.02 -13.07
CA SER A 330 3.29 -4.42 -14.03
C SER A 330 2.65 -4.10 -15.39
N ASN A 331 1.47 -4.63 -15.67
CA ASN A 331 0.77 -4.37 -16.91
C ASN A 331 -0.18 -3.18 -16.80
N ILE A 332 -0.17 -2.32 -17.85
CA ILE A 332 -1.27 -1.40 -18.07
C ILE A 332 -2.39 -2.18 -18.76
N TYR A 333 -3.48 -2.40 -18.03
CA TYR A 333 -4.63 -3.08 -18.63
C TYR A 333 -5.49 -2.06 -19.36
N LYS A 334 -5.80 -2.33 -20.62
CA LYS A 334 -6.91 -1.67 -21.31
C LYS A 334 -8.21 -1.77 -20.51
N ASN A 335 -8.31 -2.79 -19.65
CA ASN A 335 -9.46 -3.07 -18.80
C ASN A 335 -9.09 -3.22 -17.31
N VAL A 336 -8.31 -2.29 -16.72
CA VAL A 336 -8.06 -2.25 -15.27
C VAL A 336 -9.38 -2.37 -14.48
N LYS A 337 -10.42 -1.70 -14.95
CA LYS A 337 -11.76 -1.74 -14.37
C LYS A 337 -12.37 -3.16 -14.36
N GLU A 338 -12.12 -3.96 -15.40
CA GLU A 338 -12.64 -5.32 -15.48
C GLU A 338 -11.90 -6.26 -14.50
N MET A 339 -10.59 -6.14 -14.42
CA MET A 339 -9.76 -6.93 -13.51
C MET A 339 -10.13 -6.68 -12.04
N PHE A 340 -10.39 -5.42 -11.68
CA PHE A 340 -10.66 -5.02 -10.29
C PHE A 340 -12.16 -4.90 -9.94
N ARG A 341 -13.08 -5.16 -10.88
CA ARG A 341 -14.53 -5.00 -10.65
C ARG A 341 -15.09 -5.81 -9.48
N ASN A 342 -14.45 -6.93 -9.14
CA ASN A 342 -14.89 -7.82 -8.06
C ASN A 342 -14.25 -7.48 -6.70
N ILE A 343 -13.40 -6.45 -6.63
CA ILE A 343 -12.84 -6.00 -5.35
C ILE A 343 -13.93 -5.25 -4.59
N GLU A 344 -14.15 -5.64 -3.35
CA GLU A 344 -14.90 -4.87 -2.35
C GLU A 344 -13.90 -4.19 -1.40
N PRO A 345 -13.41 -2.99 -1.72
CA PRO A 345 -12.32 -2.37 -1.00
C PRO A 345 -12.67 -2.11 0.46
N ASP A 346 -11.84 -2.62 1.36
CA ASP A 346 -11.93 -2.33 2.79
C ASP A 346 -11.68 -0.84 3.07
N ILE A 347 -12.55 -0.22 3.86
CA ILE A 347 -12.50 1.22 4.18
C ILE A 347 -11.19 1.59 4.86
N ILE A 348 -10.70 0.76 5.79
CA ILE A 348 -9.47 1.04 6.54
C ILE A 348 -8.25 1.00 5.63
N SER A 349 -8.19 0.03 4.73
CA SER A 349 -7.10 -0.08 3.75
C SER A 349 -7.10 1.10 2.78
N CYS A 350 -8.26 1.52 2.29
CA CYS A 350 -8.38 2.74 1.49
C CYS A 350 -7.94 3.99 2.27
N ALA A 351 -8.33 4.12 3.54
CA ALA A 351 -7.94 5.25 4.40
C ALA A 351 -6.42 5.27 4.66
N LYS A 352 -5.79 4.11 4.86
CA LYS A 352 -4.33 3.99 4.99
C LYS A 352 -3.62 4.44 3.70
N VAL A 353 -4.08 4.01 2.53
CA VAL A 353 -3.52 4.41 1.23
C VAL A 353 -3.69 5.91 1.02
N LEU A 354 -4.90 6.44 1.23
CA LEU A 354 -5.18 7.87 1.07
C LEU A 354 -4.31 8.73 1.98
N LYS A 355 -4.09 8.31 3.23
CA LYS A 355 -3.18 8.96 4.18
C LYS A 355 -1.76 9.02 3.63
N ILE A 356 -1.20 7.88 3.20
CA ILE A 356 0.16 7.83 2.64
C ILE A 356 0.29 8.72 1.41
N MET A 357 -0.69 8.72 0.51
CA MET A 357 -0.72 9.59 -0.67
C MET A 357 -0.69 11.08 -0.30
N ARG A 358 -1.34 11.49 0.78
CA ARG A 358 -1.45 12.89 1.22
C ARG A 358 -0.24 13.40 1.98
N GLU A 359 0.39 12.53 2.76
CA GLU A 359 1.50 12.89 3.66
C GLU A 359 2.88 12.84 2.97
N ASN A 360 3.00 12.18 1.80
CA ASN A 360 4.29 11.94 1.14
C ASN A 360 4.39 12.53 -0.29
N THR A 361 3.61 13.55 -0.60
CA THR A 361 3.62 14.22 -1.92
C THR A 361 4.08 15.66 -1.86
#